data_760bded1f8cce6ed7043996f47afb7da
#
_entry.id   760bded1f8cce6ed7043996f47afb7da
#
_cell.length_a   1.000
_cell.length_b   1.000
_cell.length_c   1.000
_cell.angle_alpha   90.00
_cell.angle_beta   90.00
_cell.angle_gamma   90.00
#
_symmetry.space_group_name_H-M   'P 1'
#
loop_
_entity.id
_entity.type
_entity.pdbx_description
1 polymer ?
#
loop_
_entity_poly.entity_id
_entity_poly.type
_entity_poly.pdbx_seq_one_letter_code
_entity_poly.pdbx_strand_id
1 'polypeptide(L)'
;MNYHFTVVLANCEVMTPELTEALYAAGCDDGTPWSGNREAFVTFDRDAESLEAAIRSAVADVHRAGCTAKHTIVESPEPVA
;
A
#
# COMPACT_ATOMS: atom_id res chain seq x y z
N MET A 1 5.67 -10.84 12.08
CA MET A 1 6.72 -9.92 11.74
C MET A 1 6.17 -8.75 10.97
N ASN A 2 6.65 -7.57 11.26
CA ASN A 2 6.09 -6.37 10.65
C ASN A 2 6.95 -5.94 9.47
N TYR A 3 6.30 -5.67 8.35
CA TYR A 3 7.00 -5.28 7.12
C TYR A 3 6.55 -3.91 6.65
N HIS A 4 7.47 -3.12 6.16
CA HIS A 4 7.22 -1.76 5.72
C HIS A 4 7.47 -1.68 4.22
N PHE A 5 6.47 -1.25 3.47
CA PHE A 5 6.58 -1.14 2.02
C PHE A 5 5.51 -0.18 1.50
N THR A 6 5.67 0.27 0.26
CA THR A 6 4.75 1.20 -0.36
C THR A 6 4.21 0.60 -1.65
N VAL A 7 2.90 0.62 -1.80
CA VAL A 7 2.26 0.18 -3.03
C VAL A 7 1.94 1.42 -3.85
N VAL A 8 2.45 1.45 -5.08
CA VAL A 8 2.20 2.55 -6.00
C VAL A 8 0.96 2.22 -6.81
N LEU A 9 0.00 3.12 -6.87
CA LEU A 9 -1.27 2.87 -7.53
C LEU A 9 -1.20 3.31 -8.99
N ALA A 10 -1.84 2.54 -9.87
CA ALA A 10 -1.92 2.88 -11.29
C ALA A 10 -3.17 3.70 -11.53
N ASN A 11 -3.10 4.57 -12.53
CA ASN A 11 -4.26 5.33 -12.97
C ASN A 11 -4.86 6.21 -11.88
N CYS A 12 -4.02 6.67 -10.98
CA CYS A 12 -4.48 7.49 -9.88
C CYS A 12 -3.38 8.48 -9.59
N GLU A 13 -3.64 9.76 -9.79
CA GLU A 13 -2.62 10.78 -9.61
C GLU A 13 -2.74 11.50 -8.29
N VAL A 14 -3.90 11.46 -7.67
CA VAL A 14 -4.14 12.20 -6.45
C VAL A 14 -4.93 11.34 -5.49
N MET A 15 -4.55 11.33 -4.24
CA MET A 15 -5.29 10.61 -3.22
C MET A 15 -6.43 11.51 -2.74
N THR A 16 -7.66 11.06 -2.92
CA THR A 16 -8.85 11.82 -2.53
C THR A 16 -9.44 11.24 -1.26
N PRO A 17 -10.27 12.00 -0.56
CA PRO A 17 -10.93 11.45 0.63
C PRO A 17 -11.79 10.22 0.33
N GLU A 18 -12.44 10.20 -0.82
CA GLU A 18 -13.27 9.05 -1.20
C GLU A 18 -12.40 7.81 -1.40
N LEU A 19 -11.26 7.99 -2.05
CA LEU A 19 -10.35 6.88 -2.28
C LEU A 19 -9.76 6.40 -0.97
N THR A 20 -9.40 7.32 -0.08
CA THR A 20 -8.86 6.97 1.22
C THR A 20 -9.86 6.13 2.00
N GLU A 21 -11.14 6.51 1.97
CA GLU A 21 -12.15 5.75 2.68
C GLU A 21 -12.35 4.38 2.08
N ALA A 22 -12.32 4.28 0.75
CA ALA A 22 -12.47 3.01 0.07
C ALA A 22 -11.32 2.07 0.43
N LEU A 23 -10.11 2.60 0.50
CA LEU A 23 -8.96 1.80 0.87
C LEU A 23 -9.08 1.30 2.31
N TYR A 24 -9.47 2.16 3.24
CA TYR A 24 -9.63 1.72 4.63
C TYR A 24 -10.73 0.67 4.75
N ALA A 25 -11.83 0.85 4.04
CA ALA A 25 -12.93 -0.10 4.11
C ALA A 25 -12.53 -1.45 3.51
N ALA A 26 -11.59 -1.46 2.59
CA ALA A 26 -11.15 -2.68 1.94
C ALA A 26 -10.09 -3.45 2.74
N GLY A 27 -9.60 -2.88 3.82
CA GLY A 27 -8.60 -3.56 4.65
C GLY A 27 -7.25 -2.87 4.73
N CYS A 28 -7.12 -1.68 4.15
CA CYS A 28 -5.85 -0.97 4.16
C CYS A 28 -5.73 -0.05 5.37
N ASP A 29 -6.29 -0.46 6.50
CA ASP A 29 -6.28 0.36 7.71
C ASP A 29 -4.91 0.39 8.38
N ASP A 30 -3.99 -0.48 7.99
CA ASP A 30 -2.61 -0.44 8.44
C ASP A 30 -1.75 0.30 7.43
N GLY A 31 -2.35 1.01 6.50
CA GLY A 31 -1.63 1.76 5.50
C GLY A 31 -1.89 3.25 5.63
N THR A 32 -1.00 4.04 5.05
CA THR A 32 -1.14 5.48 5.01
C THR A 32 -1.22 5.91 3.56
N PRO A 33 -2.41 6.30 3.08
CA PRO A 33 -2.57 6.74 1.70
C PRO A 33 -2.01 8.16 1.53
N TRP A 34 -1.33 8.41 0.44
CA TRP A 34 -0.81 9.75 0.16
C TRP A 34 -0.53 9.88 -1.33
N SER A 35 -0.23 11.09 -1.79
CA SER A 35 0.06 11.31 -3.18
C SER A 35 1.12 12.38 -3.32
N GLY A 36 1.82 12.35 -4.45
CA GLY A 36 2.83 13.35 -4.77
C GLY A 36 3.36 13.07 -6.16
N ASN A 37 3.81 14.11 -6.86
CA ASN A 37 4.37 13.96 -8.20
C ASN A 37 3.43 13.22 -9.14
N ARG A 38 2.13 13.46 -9.03
CA ARG A 38 1.13 12.85 -9.90
C ARG A 38 1.05 11.35 -9.75
N GLU A 39 1.38 10.84 -8.57
CA GLU A 39 1.21 9.44 -8.27
C GLU A 39 0.56 9.30 -6.91
N ALA A 40 -0.22 8.26 -6.74
CA ALA A 40 -0.84 7.96 -5.46
C ALA A 40 -0.23 6.70 -4.91
N PHE A 41 -0.08 6.65 -3.60
CA PHE A 41 0.63 5.59 -2.92
C PHE A 41 -0.11 5.18 -1.66
N VAL A 42 0.13 3.95 -1.21
CA VAL A 42 -0.28 3.54 0.13
C VAL A 42 0.95 2.91 0.78
N THR A 43 1.40 3.50 1.87
CA THR A 43 2.53 2.97 2.60
C THR A 43 2.02 2.10 3.73
N PHE A 44 2.43 0.85 3.76
CA PHE A 44 1.94 -0.13 4.72
C PHE A 44 2.96 -0.47 5.78
N ASP A 45 2.46 -0.69 7.00
CA ASP A 45 3.23 -1.36 8.05
C ASP A 45 2.40 -2.57 8.39
N ARG A 46 2.67 -3.69 7.78
CA ARG A 46 1.78 -4.85 7.86
C ARG A 46 2.49 -6.03 8.52
N ASP A 47 1.78 -6.66 9.44
CA ASP A 47 2.29 -7.85 10.09
C ASP A 47 1.89 -9.06 9.27
N ALA A 48 2.82 -9.96 9.02
CA ALA A 48 2.55 -11.16 8.23
C ALA A 48 3.66 -12.17 8.47
N GLU A 49 3.48 -13.35 7.92
CA GLU A 49 4.47 -14.40 8.07
C GLU A 49 5.70 -14.16 7.23
N SER A 50 5.55 -13.45 6.13
CA SER A 50 6.67 -13.16 5.25
C SER A 50 6.38 -11.87 4.50
N LEU A 51 7.42 -11.29 3.93
CA LEU A 51 7.26 -10.08 3.13
C LEU A 51 6.35 -10.34 1.94
N GLU A 52 6.52 -11.49 1.31
CA GLU A 52 5.68 -11.82 0.16
C GLU A 52 4.22 -11.90 0.56
N ALA A 53 3.92 -12.52 1.69
CA ALA A 53 2.54 -12.61 2.16
C ALA A 53 1.98 -11.23 2.50
N ALA A 54 2.80 -10.36 3.08
CA ALA A 54 2.37 -9.02 3.42
C ALA A 54 2.03 -8.24 2.15
N ILE A 55 2.87 -8.30 1.14
CA ILE A 55 2.64 -7.58 -0.11
C ILE A 55 1.43 -8.14 -0.82
N ARG A 56 1.31 -9.47 -0.89
CA ARG A 56 0.20 -10.09 -1.61
C ARG A 56 -1.14 -9.69 -0.99
N SER A 57 -1.23 -9.69 0.33
CA SER A 57 -2.48 -9.32 0.99
C SER A 57 -2.76 -7.83 0.84
N ALA A 58 -1.73 -7.00 0.86
CA ALA A 58 -1.92 -5.55 0.68
C ALA A 58 -2.40 -5.24 -0.73
N VAL A 59 -1.83 -5.89 -1.74
CA VAL A 59 -2.25 -5.70 -3.12
C VAL A 59 -3.69 -6.17 -3.30
N ALA A 60 -4.07 -7.28 -2.66
CA ALA A 60 -5.45 -7.75 -2.75
C ALA A 60 -6.42 -6.74 -2.15
N ASP A 61 -6.04 -6.11 -1.03
CA ASP A 61 -6.89 -5.10 -0.41
C ASP A 61 -7.00 -3.86 -1.28
N VAL A 62 -5.90 -3.46 -1.94
CA VAL A 62 -5.91 -2.33 -2.85
C VAL A 62 -6.87 -2.61 -4.02
N HIS A 63 -6.83 -3.83 -4.56
CA HIS A 63 -7.73 -4.20 -5.64
C HIS A 63 -9.18 -4.22 -5.18
N ARG A 64 -9.42 -4.65 -3.95
CA ARG A 64 -10.78 -4.68 -3.42
C ARG A 64 -11.35 -3.27 -3.29
N ALA A 65 -10.50 -2.27 -3.10
CA ALA A 65 -10.93 -0.89 -3.04
C ALA A 65 -11.22 -0.31 -4.43
N GLY A 66 -10.97 -1.07 -5.49
CA GLY A 66 -11.19 -0.59 -6.84
C GLY A 66 -9.97 0.03 -7.47
N CYS A 67 -8.80 -0.12 -6.85
CA CYS A 67 -7.56 0.44 -7.37
C CYS A 67 -6.72 -0.66 -8.00
N THR A 68 -5.74 -0.27 -8.77
CA THR A 68 -4.81 -1.22 -9.36
C THR A 68 -3.41 -0.92 -8.86
N ALA A 69 -2.73 -1.92 -8.35
CA ALA A 69 -1.35 -1.75 -7.90
C ALA A 69 -0.44 -1.74 -9.12
N LYS A 70 0.38 -0.71 -9.22
CA LYS A 70 1.30 -0.58 -10.33
C LYS A 70 2.59 -1.33 -10.02
N HIS A 71 3.16 -1.07 -8.86
CA HIS A 71 4.31 -1.83 -8.37
C HIS A 71 4.46 -1.55 -6.88
N THR A 72 5.35 -2.26 -6.24
CA THR A 72 5.58 -2.15 -4.80
C THR A 72 7.04 -1.80 -4.56
N ILE A 73 7.27 -0.82 -3.69
CA ILE A 73 8.61 -0.42 -3.31
C ILE A 73 8.83 -0.90 -1.89
N VAL A 74 9.78 -1.78 -1.69
CA VAL A 74 10.10 -2.29 -0.38
C VAL A 74 11.16 -1.41 0.25
N GLU A 75 10.80 -0.81 1.37
CA GLU A 75 11.73 -0.01 2.00
C GLU A 75 12.28 -0.67 3.14
N SER A 76 12.93 -1.66 2.97
CA SER A 76 13.39 -2.42 3.95
C SER A 76 14.42 -1.88 4.61
N PRO A 77 14.52 -1.97 5.60
CA PRO A 77 15.43 -1.42 6.34
C PRO A 77 16.55 -2.16 6.42
N GLU A 78 16.96 -2.68 6.22
CA GLU A 78 17.89 -3.29 6.35
C GLU A 78 18.68 -3.11 7.10
N PRO A 79 18.96 -3.45 7.54
CA PRO A 79 19.52 -3.47 8.51
C PRO A 79 20.73 -3.24 8.36
N VAL A 80 21.28 -3.30 8.14
CA VAL A 80 22.24 -3.15 8.06
C VAL A 80 22.95 -3.25 8.58
N ALA A 81 23.30 -3.38 8.74
CA ALA A 81 24.07 -3.59 9.19
C ALA A 81 24.60 -3.32 9.43
#